data_e992f97ba465332891f72fd91a9a3d26
#
_entry.id   e992f97ba465332891f72fd91a9a3d26
#
_cell.length_a   1.000
_cell.length_b   1.000
_cell.length_c   1.000
_cell.angle_alpha   90.00
_cell.angle_beta   90.00
_cell.angle_gamma   90.00
#
_symmetry.space_group_name_H-M   'P 1'
#
loop_
_entity.id
_entity.type
_entity.pdbx_description
1 polymer ?
#
loop_
_entity_poly.entity_id
_entity_poly.type
_entity_poly.pdbx_seq_one_letter_code
_entity_poly.pdbx_strand_id
1 'polypeptide(L)'
;MLELNEKIKGHFRNPQNVGEIENPEGMGAINNPVCGDTTKLYLKIKNGVVEDAKFLFFGCAVTVASASVFTQKIRGKEISKLFLGTDEEVVRRLVNLTESELGEIPPIKLHCPPATVEVFLESIAGYLGKEGKIELRSRAKSLIPKISEYYKRGEEKE
;
A
#
# COMPACT_ATOMS: atom_id res chain seq x y z
N MET A 1 23.58 -6.69 10.29
CA MET A 1 22.20 -6.62 10.79
C MET A 1 21.61 -5.25 10.45
N LEU A 2 20.40 -5.23 9.91
CA LEU A 2 19.74 -3.97 9.57
C LEU A 2 19.32 -3.24 10.86
N GLU A 3 19.70 -1.97 10.95
CA GLU A 3 19.19 -1.11 12.01
C GLU A 3 17.88 -0.48 11.56
N LEU A 4 16.82 -0.74 12.33
CA LEU A 4 15.50 -0.17 12.09
C LEU A 4 15.21 0.88 13.15
N ASN A 5 14.58 1.98 12.75
CA ASN A 5 14.20 3.03 13.70
C ASN A 5 13.05 2.55 14.62
N GLU A 6 12.79 3.29 15.68
CA GLU A 6 11.80 2.90 16.70
C GLU A 6 10.36 2.88 16.16
N LYS A 7 10.05 3.68 15.17
CA LYS A 7 8.71 3.67 14.55
C LYS A 7 8.45 2.37 13.80
N ILE A 8 9.42 1.93 13.00
CA ILE A 8 9.34 0.65 12.29
C ILE A 8 9.25 -0.51 13.29
N LYS A 9 10.11 -0.51 14.31
CA LYS A 9 10.09 -1.55 15.35
C LYS A 9 8.75 -1.61 16.07
N GLY A 10 8.18 -0.44 16.40
CA GLY A 10 6.89 -0.36 17.09
C GLY A 10 5.77 -0.96 16.28
N HIS A 11 5.68 -0.62 14.99
CA HIS A 11 4.67 -1.19 14.09
C HIS A 11 4.89 -2.67 13.83
N PHE A 12 6.14 -3.12 13.82
CA PHE A 12 6.42 -4.56 13.66
C PHE A 12 6.03 -5.36 14.90
N ARG A 13 6.30 -4.84 16.10
CA ARG A 13 5.98 -5.53 17.35
C ARG A 13 4.48 -5.55 17.64
N ASN A 14 3.77 -4.51 17.23
CA ASN A 14 2.33 -4.37 17.45
C ASN A 14 1.67 -3.83 16.18
N PRO A 15 1.61 -4.64 15.11
CA PRO A 15 1.02 -4.18 13.86
C PRO A 15 -0.47 -3.95 14.00
N GLN A 16 -0.93 -2.86 13.42
CA GLN A 16 -2.34 -2.49 13.43
C GLN A 16 -3.04 -3.12 12.23
N ASN A 17 -4.30 -3.50 12.41
CA ASN A 17 -5.17 -3.98 11.32
C ASN A 17 -4.74 -5.31 10.69
N VAL A 18 -4.10 -6.19 11.47
CA VAL A 18 -3.78 -7.55 11.00
C VAL A 18 -5.06 -8.39 11.04
N GLY A 19 -5.33 -9.08 9.97
CA GLY A 19 -6.48 -9.99 9.89
C GLY A 19 -7.14 -9.99 8.52
N GLU A 20 -8.32 -10.59 8.46
CA GLU A 20 -9.14 -10.69 7.27
C GLU A 20 -10.45 -9.92 7.47
N ILE A 21 -11.08 -9.55 6.36
CA ILE A 21 -12.44 -8.99 6.36
C ILE A 21 -13.32 -9.99 5.60
N GLU A 22 -14.42 -10.40 6.23
CA GLU A 22 -15.40 -11.25 5.58
C GLU A 22 -16.16 -10.45 4.52
N ASN A 23 -16.27 -11.01 3.30
CA ASN A 23 -16.94 -10.36 2.17
C ASN A 23 -16.41 -8.96 1.87
N PRO A 24 -15.10 -8.79 1.66
CA PRO A 24 -14.52 -7.47 1.37
C PRO A 24 -14.96 -6.98 -0.01
N GLU A 25 -15.18 -5.68 -0.14
CA GLU A 25 -15.46 -5.07 -1.44
C GLU A 25 -14.21 -5.04 -2.32
N GLY A 26 -13.03 -4.89 -1.70
CA GLY A 26 -11.75 -4.94 -2.40
C GLY A 26 -10.82 -5.95 -1.73
N MET A 27 -10.11 -6.72 -2.55
CA MET A 27 -9.10 -7.65 -2.07
C MET A 27 -8.01 -7.78 -3.12
N GLY A 28 -6.77 -7.82 -2.67
CA GLY A 28 -5.63 -8.02 -3.55
C GLY A 28 -4.50 -8.69 -2.80
N ALA A 29 -3.60 -9.28 -3.55
CA ALA A 29 -2.41 -9.91 -3.01
C ALA A 29 -1.24 -9.63 -3.93
N ILE A 30 -0.08 -9.41 -3.36
CA ILE A 30 1.14 -9.24 -4.12
C ILE A 30 2.26 -10.02 -3.45
N ASN A 31 3.07 -10.66 -4.29
CA ASN A 31 4.28 -11.33 -3.88
C ASN A 31 5.45 -10.52 -4.44
N ASN A 32 6.25 -9.91 -3.56
CA ASN A 32 7.36 -9.07 -3.98
C ASN A 32 8.51 -9.94 -4.48
N PRO A 33 8.88 -9.84 -5.78
CA PRO A 33 9.93 -10.71 -6.34
C PRO A 33 11.34 -10.37 -5.81
N VAL A 34 11.52 -9.19 -5.22
CA VAL A 34 12.82 -8.74 -4.72
C VAL A 34 13.16 -9.45 -3.41
N CYS A 35 12.21 -9.52 -2.47
CA CYS A 35 12.44 -10.06 -1.13
C CYS A 35 11.59 -11.30 -0.81
N GLY A 36 10.70 -11.71 -1.73
CA GLY A 36 9.81 -12.85 -1.51
C GLY A 36 8.65 -12.57 -0.57
N ASP A 37 8.50 -11.35 -0.09
CA ASP A 37 7.44 -10.97 0.83
C ASP A 37 6.07 -11.06 0.15
N THR A 38 5.06 -11.50 0.88
CA THR A 38 3.68 -11.57 0.39
C THR A 38 2.80 -10.73 1.29
N THR A 39 1.98 -9.87 0.69
CA THR A 39 0.99 -9.07 1.40
C THR A 39 -0.37 -9.29 0.76
N LYS A 40 -1.37 -9.54 1.60
CA LYS A 40 -2.76 -9.69 1.18
C LYS A 40 -3.56 -8.61 1.88
N LEU A 41 -4.28 -7.80 1.11
CA LEU A 41 -5.03 -6.66 1.64
C LEU A 41 -6.51 -6.85 1.41
N TYR A 42 -7.28 -6.57 2.46
CA TYR A 42 -8.75 -6.61 2.46
C TYR A 42 -9.27 -5.21 2.74
N LEU A 43 -10.21 -4.76 1.92
CA LEU A 43 -10.83 -3.44 2.07
C LEU A 43 -12.33 -3.58 2.19
N LYS A 44 -12.90 -2.91 3.18
CA LYS A 44 -14.32 -2.66 3.28
C LYS A 44 -14.58 -1.26 2.76
N ILE A 45 -15.38 -1.14 1.71
CA ILE A 45 -15.62 0.13 1.04
C ILE A 45 -17.12 0.39 1.02
N LYS A 46 -17.50 1.59 1.47
CA LYS A 46 -18.90 2.01 1.49
C LYS A 46 -18.98 3.45 0.96
N ASN A 47 -19.83 3.66 -0.05
CA ASN A 47 -20.01 4.97 -0.68
C ASN A 47 -18.70 5.60 -1.16
N GLY A 48 -17.78 4.77 -1.71
CA GLY A 48 -16.50 5.23 -2.20
C GLY A 48 -15.46 5.57 -1.12
N VAL A 49 -15.78 5.30 0.14
CA VAL A 49 -14.88 5.56 1.28
C VAL A 49 -14.37 4.23 1.83
N VAL A 50 -13.08 4.17 2.13
CA VAL A 50 -12.48 3.01 2.78
C VAL A 50 -12.92 3.01 4.25
N GLU A 51 -13.87 2.15 4.58
CA GLU A 51 -14.43 2.04 5.93
C GLU A 51 -13.52 1.24 6.85
N ASP A 52 -12.91 0.18 6.33
CA ASP A 52 -11.97 -0.64 7.08
C ASP A 52 -10.92 -1.24 6.13
N ALA A 53 -9.74 -1.52 6.65
CA ALA A 53 -8.65 -2.11 5.92
C ALA A 53 -7.90 -3.07 6.84
N LYS A 54 -7.68 -4.29 6.39
CA LYS A 54 -6.91 -5.30 7.12
C LYS A 54 -5.96 -6.02 6.19
N PHE A 55 -4.90 -6.60 6.75
CA PHE A 55 -3.91 -7.29 5.96
C PHE A 55 -3.38 -8.55 6.63
N LEU A 56 -2.97 -9.49 5.80
CA LEU A 56 -2.16 -10.63 6.18
C LEU A 56 -0.82 -10.52 5.48
N PHE A 57 0.22 -11.07 6.08
CA PHE A 57 1.56 -10.89 5.56
C PHE A 57 2.42 -12.13 5.78
N PHE A 58 3.42 -12.25 4.91
CA PHE A 58 4.57 -13.12 5.11
C PHE A 58 5.77 -12.33 4.62
N GLY A 59 6.58 -11.80 5.56
CA GLY A 59 7.64 -10.89 5.13
C GLY A 59 8.42 -10.27 6.26
N CYS A 60 9.24 -9.30 5.89
CA CYS A 60 10.16 -8.63 6.81
C CYS A 60 9.47 -7.54 7.66
N ALA A 61 10.20 -7.05 8.67
CA ALA A 61 9.70 -6.04 9.60
C ALA A 61 9.24 -4.76 8.88
N VAL A 62 9.92 -4.33 7.81
CA VAL A 62 9.55 -3.12 7.09
C VAL A 62 8.28 -3.33 6.27
N THR A 63 8.07 -4.52 5.70
CA THR A 63 6.83 -4.87 5.00
C THR A 63 5.64 -4.81 5.96
N VAL A 64 5.78 -5.41 7.14
CA VAL A 64 4.74 -5.39 8.17
C VAL A 64 4.45 -3.98 8.64
N ALA A 65 5.49 -3.21 8.93
CA ALA A 65 5.35 -1.83 9.38
C ALA A 65 4.67 -0.96 8.30
N SER A 66 5.06 -1.16 7.05
CA SER A 66 4.45 -0.43 5.91
C SER A 66 2.95 -0.70 5.80
N ALA A 67 2.54 -1.97 5.86
CA ALA A 67 1.13 -2.33 5.79
C ALA A 67 0.35 -1.83 7.02
N SER A 68 0.96 -1.90 8.20
CA SER A 68 0.36 -1.39 9.44
C SER A 68 0.05 0.10 9.32
N VAL A 69 1.01 0.91 8.90
CA VAL A 69 0.83 2.36 8.72
C VAL A 69 -0.17 2.65 7.61
N PHE A 70 0.00 2.01 6.46
CA PHE A 70 -0.85 2.25 5.30
C PHE A 70 -2.33 1.97 5.61
N THR A 71 -2.62 0.85 6.26
CA THR A 71 -4.00 0.52 6.61
C THR A 71 -4.60 1.51 7.60
N GLN A 72 -3.81 2.03 8.52
CA GLN A 72 -4.26 3.11 9.41
C GLN A 72 -4.58 4.39 8.65
N LYS A 73 -3.72 4.78 7.72
CA LYS A 73 -3.85 6.04 6.98
C LYS A 73 -4.95 6.02 5.93
N ILE A 74 -5.21 4.85 5.33
CA ILE A 74 -6.21 4.73 4.26
C ILE A 74 -7.64 4.69 4.78
N ARG A 75 -7.85 4.30 6.03
CA ARG A 75 -9.18 4.25 6.63
C ARG A 75 -9.78 5.64 6.69
N GLY A 76 -11.04 5.75 6.29
CA GLY A 76 -11.76 7.01 6.25
C GLY A 76 -11.51 7.85 5.01
N LYS A 77 -10.64 7.41 4.10
CA LYS A 77 -10.33 8.17 2.89
C LYS A 77 -11.29 7.83 1.76
N GLU A 78 -11.68 8.87 1.03
CA GLU A 78 -12.50 8.73 -0.17
C GLU A 78 -11.58 8.37 -1.35
N ILE A 79 -11.88 7.27 -2.03
CA ILE A 79 -11.03 6.73 -3.09
C ILE A 79 -10.81 7.75 -4.21
N SER A 80 -11.87 8.44 -4.66
CA SER A 80 -11.77 9.42 -5.73
C SER A 80 -10.78 10.54 -5.43
N LYS A 81 -10.69 10.95 -4.18
CA LYS A 81 -9.77 12.03 -3.74
C LYS A 81 -8.32 11.58 -3.76
N LEU A 82 -8.06 10.29 -3.59
CA LEU A 82 -6.70 9.75 -3.66
C LEU A 82 -6.12 9.84 -5.07
N PHE A 83 -6.97 9.89 -6.09
CA PHE A 83 -6.56 9.92 -7.50
C PHE A 83 -6.56 11.32 -8.12
N LEU A 84 -6.67 12.37 -7.33
CA LEU A 84 -6.63 13.74 -7.84
C LEU A 84 -5.22 14.11 -8.30
N GLY A 85 -5.13 14.77 -9.45
CA GLY A 85 -3.88 15.26 -9.99
C GLY A 85 -3.26 14.30 -11.02
N THR A 86 -1.97 14.54 -11.30
CA THR A 86 -1.22 13.71 -12.24
C THR A 86 -0.90 12.34 -11.65
N ASP A 87 -0.53 11.40 -12.52
CA ASP A 87 -0.12 10.06 -12.08
C ASP A 87 1.05 10.14 -11.08
N GLU A 88 2.02 11.00 -11.34
CA GLU A 88 3.16 11.18 -10.43
C GLU A 88 2.73 11.71 -9.07
N GLU A 89 1.80 12.66 -9.04
CA GLU A 89 1.24 13.18 -7.78
C GLU A 89 0.49 12.11 -7.01
N VAL A 90 -0.28 11.26 -7.71
CA VAL A 90 -1.02 10.17 -7.08
C VAL A 90 -0.06 9.14 -6.46
N VAL A 91 0.95 8.72 -7.21
CA VAL A 91 1.95 7.76 -6.73
C VAL A 91 2.65 8.33 -5.49
N ARG A 92 3.12 9.56 -5.56
CA ARG A 92 3.80 10.23 -4.45
C ARG A 92 2.91 10.34 -3.22
N ARG A 93 1.66 10.71 -3.41
CA ARG A 93 0.68 10.82 -2.32
C ARG A 93 0.48 9.50 -1.60
N LEU A 94 0.27 8.43 -2.35
CA LEU A 94 0.00 7.10 -1.79
C LEU A 94 1.24 6.54 -1.06
N VAL A 95 2.41 6.65 -1.67
CA VAL A 95 3.66 6.18 -1.05
C VAL A 95 3.97 6.99 0.21
N ASN A 96 3.75 8.30 0.15
CA ASN A 96 4.05 9.20 1.27
C ASN A 96 3.17 8.97 2.49
N LEU A 97 1.98 8.39 2.34
CA LEU A 97 1.14 8.02 3.49
C LEU A 97 1.91 7.14 4.48
N THR A 98 2.75 6.27 3.97
CA THR A 98 3.55 5.35 4.79
C THR A 98 4.92 5.93 5.13
N GLU A 99 5.64 6.44 4.13
CA GLU A 99 7.01 6.93 4.34
C GLU A 99 7.08 8.09 5.32
N SER A 100 6.11 9.01 5.29
CA SER A 100 6.07 10.14 6.22
C SER A 100 5.95 9.72 7.68
N GLU A 101 5.31 8.58 7.94
CA GLU A 101 5.12 8.07 9.30
C GLU A 101 6.29 7.19 9.76
N LEU A 102 6.83 6.36 8.86
CA LEU A 102 7.91 5.44 9.22
C LEU A 102 9.27 6.11 9.38
N GLY A 103 9.47 7.28 8.75
CA GLY A 103 10.74 7.98 8.81
C GLY A 103 11.81 7.30 7.97
N GLU A 104 13.03 7.25 8.47
CA GLU A 104 14.15 6.69 7.72
C GLU A 104 14.03 5.18 7.55
N ILE A 105 14.09 4.73 6.29
CA ILE A 105 13.99 3.33 5.91
C ILE A 105 15.34 2.91 5.32
N PRO A 106 15.90 1.75 5.74
CA PRO A 106 17.15 1.28 5.14
C PRO A 106 17.03 1.19 3.61
N PRO A 107 18.06 1.61 2.85
CA PRO A 107 18.00 1.62 1.37
C PRO A 107 17.56 0.29 0.76
N ILE A 108 18.04 -0.82 1.28
CA ILE A 108 17.69 -2.17 0.79
C ILE A 108 16.20 -2.50 0.99
N LYS A 109 15.48 -1.72 1.79
CA LYS A 109 14.05 -1.91 2.11
C LYS A 109 13.15 -0.80 1.58
N LEU A 110 13.66 0.11 0.77
CA LEU A 110 12.89 1.23 0.20
C LEU A 110 11.74 0.77 -0.70
N HIS A 111 11.79 -0.47 -1.20
CA HIS A 111 10.70 -1.03 -2.01
C HIS A 111 9.47 -1.43 -1.19
N CYS A 112 9.56 -1.52 0.13
CA CYS A 112 8.45 -2.02 0.96
C CYS A 112 7.23 -1.10 0.99
N PRO A 113 7.34 0.23 1.26
CA PRO A 113 6.17 1.10 1.17
C PRO A 113 5.52 1.15 -0.21
N PRO A 114 6.28 1.28 -1.33
CA PRO A 114 5.68 1.20 -2.65
C PRO A 114 4.96 -0.12 -2.92
N ALA A 115 5.50 -1.26 -2.46
CA ALA A 115 4.85 -2.55 -2.63
C ALA A 115 3.47 -2.61 -1.96
N THR A 116 3.32 -1.94 -0.81
CA THR A 116 2.03 -1.82 -0.13
C THR A 116 1.03 -1.04 -0.99
N VAL A 117 1.49 0.01 -1.67
CA VAL A 117 0.64 0.78 -2.59
C VAL A 117 0.20 -0.08 -3.78
N GLU A 118 1.09 -0.92 -4.31
CA GLU A 118 0.74 -1.84 -5.39
C GLU A 118 -0.42 -2.77 -5.01
N VAL A 119 -0.36 -3.37 -3.82
CA VAL A 119 -1.43 -4.26 -3.37
C VAL A 119 -2.73 -3.50 -3.13
N PHE A 120 -2.65 -2.25 -2.69
CA PHE A 120 -3.82 -1.38 -2.57
C PHE A 120 -4.45 -1.10 -3.93
N LEU A 121 -3.66 -0.76 -4.93
CA LEU A 121 -4.16 -0.51 -6.29
C LEU A 121 -4.82 -1.75 -6.89
N GLU A 122 -4.25 -2.93 -6.68
CA GLU A 122 -4.88 -4.19 -7.07
C GLU A 122 -6.22 -4.39 -6.37
N SER A 123 -6.27 -4.11 -5.08
CA SER A 123 -7.49 -4.29 -4.27
C SER A 123 -8.61 -3.39 -4.72
N ILE A 124 -8.35 -2.13 -5.00
CA ILE A 124 -9.38 -1.20 -5.44
C ILE A 124 -9.76 -1.39 -6.91
N ALA A 125 -8.86 -1.88 -7.75
CA ALA A 125 -9.19 -2.16 -9.15
C ALA A 125 -10.32 -3.19 -9.25
N GLY A 126 -10.28 -4.22 -8.41
CA GLY A 126 -11.36 -5.20 -8.34
C GLY A 126 -12.69 -4.59 -7.94
N TYR A 127 -12.69 -3.75 -6.92
CA TYR A 127 -13.86 -3.02 -6.46
C TYR A 127 -14.41 -2.08 -7.55
N LEU A 128 -13.56 -1.29 -8.16
CA LEU A 128 -13.95 -0.32 -9.18
C LEU A 128 -14.55 -1.00 -10.41
N GLY A 129 -14.05 -2.18 -10.77
CA GLY A 129 -14.61 -2.97 -11.85
C GLY A 129 -16.03 -3.42 -11.56
N LYS A 130 -16.31 -3.87 -10.34
CA LYS A 130 -17.66 -4.28 -9.90
C LYS A 130 -18.64 -3.11 -9.88
N GLU A 131 -18.15 -1.92 -9.56
CA GLU A 131 -18.97 -0.70 -9.51
C GLU A 131 -19.15 -0.04 -10.89
N GLY A 132 -18.56 -0.60 -11.95
CA GLY A 132 -18.65 -0.04 -13.28
C GLY A 132 -17.83 1.22 -13.51
N LYS A 133 -16.91 1.56 -12.60
CA LYS A 133 -16.05 2.74 -12.71
C LYS A 133 -14.81 2.43 -13.53
N ILE A 134 -15.01 2.24 -14.82
CA ILE A 134 -14.00 1.72 -15.75
C ILE A 134 -12.79 2.64 -15.90
N GLU A 135 -13.01 3.96 -16.01
CA GLU A 135 -11.91 4.91 -16.18
C GLU A 135 -10.99 4.92 -14.97
N LEU A 136 -11.55 4.98 -13.77
CA LEU A 136 -10.76 4.98 -12.54
C LEU A 136 -10.06 3.64 -12.32
N ARG A 137 -10.72 2.54 -12.68
CA ARG A 137 -10.11 1.21 -12.64
C ARG A 137 -8.91 1.12 -13.58
N SER A 138 -9.06 1.60 -14.83
CA SER A 138 -7.97 1.61 -15.80
C SER A 138 -6.79 2.43 -15.29
N ARG A 139 -7.08 3.56 -14.69
CA ARG A 139 -6.05 4.42 -14.11
C ARG A 139 -5.33 3.73 -12.95
N ALA A 140 -6.08 3.11 -12.04
CA ALA A 140 -5.50 2.36 -10.91
C ALA A 140 -4.56 1.27 -11.41
N LYS A 141 -4.97 0.50 -12.41
CA LYS A 141 -4.13 -0.54 -13.00
C LYS A 141 -2.89 0.02 -13.69
N SER A 142 -3.02 1.15 -14.39
CA SER A 142 -1.89 1.77 -15.09
C SER A 142 -0.83 2.31 -14.15
N LEU A 143 -1.20 2.61 -12.92
CA LEU A 143 -0.26 3.12 -11.91
C LEU A 143 0.61 2.02 -11.31
N ILE A 144 0.18 0.77 -11.34
CA ILE A 144 0.92 -0.33 -10.72
C ILE A 144 2.36 -0.45 -11.24
N PRO A 145 2.62 -0.53 -12.57
CA PRO A 145 4.00 -0.56 -13.05
C PRO A 145 4.77 0.73 -12.74
N LYS A 146 4.09 1.86 -12.63
CA LYS A 146 4.74 3.14 -12.29
C LYS A 146 5.25 3.18 -10.86
N ILE A 147 4.63 2.44 -9.95
CA ILE A 147 5.12 2.29 -8.58
C ILE A 147 6.51 1.66 -8.59
N SER A 148 6.70 0.59 -9.36
CA SER A 148 8.00 -0.06 -9.49
C SER A 148 9.09 0.89 -10.01
N GLU A 149 8.76 1.73 -10.98
CA GLU A 149 9.68 2.74 -11.51
C GLU A 149 10.02 3.81 -10.46
N TYR A 150 9.04 4.16 -9.62
CA TYR A 150 9.23 5.19 -8.60
C TYR A 150 10.36 4.84 -7.64
N TYR A 151 10.37 3.64 -7.09
CA TYR A 151 11.43 3.30 -6.14
C TYR A 151 12.74 2.83 -6.79
N LYS A 152 12.71 2.40 -8.05
CA LYS A 152 13.94 2.18 -8.82
C LYS A 152 14.71 3.49 -8.98
N ARG A 153 14.00 4.58 -9.24
CA ARG A 153 14.62 5.91 -9.28
C ARG A 153 15.23 6.32 -7.95
N GLY A 154 14.61 5.90 -6.85
CA GLY A 154 15.13 6.12 -5.51
C GLY A 154 16.44 5.38 -5.26
N GLU A 155 16.54 4.13 -5.74
CA GLU A 155 17.76 3.31 -5.64
C GLU A 155 18.91 3.88 -6.45
N GLU A 156 18.62 4.44 -7.62
CA GLU A 156 19.62 5.04 -8.50
C GLU A 156 20.19 6.36 -7.97
N LYS A 157 19.51 7.02 -7.06
CA LYS A 157 19.93 8.30 -6.47
C LYS A 157 20.88 8.14 -5.29
N GLU A 158 21.12 6.93 -4.86
CA GLU A 158 22.07 6.59 -3.81
C GLU A 158 23.33 5.96 -4.41
#